data_3800223b46e5023f378f36441e199c7f
#
_entry.id   3800223b46e5023f378f36441e199c7f
#
_cell.length_a   1.000
_cell.length_b   1.000
_cell.length_c   1.000
_cell.angle_alpha   90.00
_cell.angle_beta   90.00
_cell.angle_gamma   90.00
#
_symmetry.space_group_name_H-M   'P 1'
#
loop_
_entity.id
_entity.type
_entity.pdbx_description
1 polymer ?
#
loop_
_entity_poly.entity_id
_entity_poly.type
_entity_poly.pdbx_seq_one_letter_code
_entity_poly.pdbx_strand_id
1 'polypeptide(L)'
;MIDEFEDLTFAILKHNNACGLASRPTVLEAWTDALAGDPVSAFGGVLITNGVIDKAAAEEINKIFFEVIIAPDYDVDALEILGQKKNRIILVRKEAKLPKKQFRALLNGVLVQDKDTNIETVADLKTVTDKIPTPEEVEDMLFANKIVKNSKSNAIVPVSYTHL
;
A
#
# COMPACT_ATOMS: atom_id res chain seq x y z
N MET A 1 -0.79 -7.10 0.15
CA MET A 1 -0.33 -5.90 0.88
C MET A 1 -1.50 -5.12 1.46
N ILE A 2 -2.31 -4.40 0.68
CA ILE A 2 -3.36 -3.51 1.27
C ILE A 2 -4.35 -4.25 2.19
N ASP A 3 -4.66 -5.51 1.92
CA ASP A 3 -5.55 -6.34 2.75
C ASP A 3 -4.95 -6.79 4.09
N GLU A 4 -3.70 -6.48 4.36
CA GLU A 4 -3.02 -6.80 5.60
C GLU A 4 -3.12 -5.66 6.63
N PHE A 5 -3.70 -4.53 6.22
CA PHE A 5 -3.94 -3.37 7.08
C PHE A 5 -5.42 -3.30 7.45
N GLU A 6 -5.70 -3.26 8.75
CA GLU A 6 -7.06 -3.09 9.30
C GLU A 6 -7.48 -1.62 9.25
N ASP A 7 -6.52 -0.72 9.53
CA ASP A 7 -6.73 0.72 9.46
C ASP A 7 -6.86 1.20 8.02
N LEU A 8 -7.50 2.35 7.84
CA LEU A 8 -7.59 3.01 6.55
C LEU A 8 -6.17 3.34 6.05
N THR A 9 -5.80 2.75 4.94
CA THR A 9 -4.44 2.80 4.40
C THR A 9 -4.45 3.18 2.94
N PHE A 10 -3.49 4.02 2.56
CA PHE A 10 -3.21 4.38 1.18
C PHE A 10 -1.78 3.98 0.81
N ALA A 11 -1.62 3.34 -0.34
CA ALA A 11 -0.31 2.95 -0.86
C ALA A 11 -0.10 3.46 -2.29
N ILE A 12 1.10 3.94 -2.54
CA ILE A 12 1.59 4.37 -3.85
C ILE A 12 2.67 3.39 -4.27
N LEU A 13 2.46 2.71 -5.40
CA LEU A 13 3.37 1.72 -5.91
C LEU A 13 4.04 2.19 -7.20
N LYS A 14 5.33 1.98 -7.29
CA LYS A 14 6.08 2.11 -8.53
C LYS A 14 6.54 0.72 -8.96
N HIS A 15 6.08 0.28 -10.14
CA HIS A 15 6.16 -1.11 -10.55
C HIS A 15 5.47 -2.04 -9.52
N ASN A 16 6.21 -2.80 -8.76
CA ASN A 16 5.67 -3.73 -7.75
C ASN A 16 6.07 -3.38 -6.31
N ASN A 17 6.76 -2.27 -6.09
CA ASN A 17 7.19 -1.84 -4.76
C ASN A 17 6.43 -0.59 -4.34
N ALA A 18 6.08 -0.51 -3.05
CA ALA A 18 5.57 0.73 -2.48
C ALA A 18 6.71 1.75 -2.44
N CYS A 19 6.45 2.97 -2.92
CA CYS A 19 7.30 4.13 -2.73
C CYS A 19 6.76 5.09 -1.67
N GLY A 20 5.52 4.89 -1.25
CA GLY A 20 4.90 5.55 -0.13
C GLY A 20 3.69 4.74 0.35
N LEU A 21 3.49 4.71 1.67
CA LEU A 21 2.35 4.05 2.29
C LEU A 21 2.09 4.68 3.66
N ALA A 22 0.82 4.99 3.93
CA ALA A 22 0.42 5.54 5.21
C ALA A 22 -0.97 5.06 5.63
N SER A 23 -1.17 4.88 6.93
CA SER A 23 -2.46 4.62 7.55
C SER A 23 -2.90 5.85 8.34
N ARG A 24 -4.07 6.41 8.04
CA ARG A 24 -4.60 7.63 8.67
C ARG A 24 -6.12 7.53 8.80
N PRO A 25 -6.75 8.40 9.63
CA PRO A 25 -8.20 8.40 9.81
C PRO A 25 -9.00 8.69 8.53
N THR A 26 -8.45 9.45 7.59
CA THR A 26 -9.10 9.80 6.32
C THR A 26 -8.25 9.41 5.11
N VAL A 27 -8.91 9.19 3.96
CA VAL A 27 -8.20 8.88 2.70
C VAL A 27 -7.31 10.05 2.27
N LEU A 28 -7.76 11.28 2.49
CA LEU A 28 -6.97 12.48 2.17
C LEU A 28 -5.67 12.54 2.97
N GLU A 29 -5.73 12.31 4.29
CA GLU A 29 -4.53 12.29 5.14
C GLU A 29 -3.60 11.13 4.76
N ALA A 30 -4.17 9.93 4.57
CA ALA A 30 -3.40 8.76 4.17
C ALA A 30 -2.71 8.96 2.80
N TRP A 31 -3.39 9.58 1.84
CA TRP A 31 -2.81 9.96 0.57
C TRP A 31 -1.68 10.97 0.72
N THR A 32 -1.91 12.04 1.48
CA THR A 32 -0.94 13.13 1.66
C THR A 32 0.36 12.61 2.26
N ASP A 33 0.26 11.79 3.31
CA ASP A 33 1.42 11.24 3.98
C ASP A 33 2.11 10.14 3.16
N ALA A 34 1.35 9.30 2.46
CA ALA A 34 1.94 8.33 1.53
C ALA A 34 2.72 9.04 0.41
N LEU A 35 2.20 10.14 -0.13
CA LEU A 35 2.89 10.93 -1.16
C LEU A 35 4.16 11.60 -0.61
N ALA A 36 4.15 12.02 0.66
CA ALA A 36 5.31 12.65 1.29
C ALA A 36 6.51 11.69 1.42
N GLY A 37 6.28 10.38 1.42
CA GLY A 37 7.34 9.37 1.47
C GLY A 37 8.30 9.43 0.28
N ASP A 38 7.79 9.52 -0.95
CA ASP A 38 8.59 9.72 -2.17
C ASP A 38 7.74 10.33 -3.29
N PRO A 39 7.57 11.65 -3.31
CA PRO A 39 6.75 12.33 -4.30
C PRO A 39 7.32 12.24 -5.73
N VAL A 40 8.62 11.99 -5.87
CA VAL A 40 9.26 11.87 -7.18
C VAL A 40 8.93 10.51 -7.82
N SER A 41 9.08 9.42 -7.08
CA SER A 41 8.75 8.08 -7.57
C SER A 41 7.24 7.86 -7.73
N ALA A 42 6.39 8.61 -7.01
CA ALA A 42 4.93 8.52 -7.10
C ALA A 42 4.39 8.88 -8.50
N PHE A 43 5.12 9.70 -9.27
CA PHE A 43 4.70 10.09 -10.62
C PHE A 43 4.59 8.87 -11.56
N GLY A 44 3.43 8.70 -12.18
CA GLY A 44 3.12 7.53 -13.02
C GLY A 44 2.98 6.24 -12.22
N GLY A 45 2.61 6.32 -10.95
CA GLY A 45 2.44 5.17 -10.06
C GLY A 45 1.09 4.47 -10.21
N VAL A 46 0.97 3.38 -9.48
CA VAL A 46 -0.27 2.64 -9.22
C VAL A 46 -0.70 2.94 -7.80
N LEU A 47 -1.90 3.46 -7.65
CA LEU A 47 -2.47 3.89 -6.38
C LEU A 47 -3.45 2.85 -5.86
N ILE A 48 -3.43 2.55 -4.57
CA ILE A 48 -4.40 1.65 -3.97
C ILE A 48 -4.72 2.07 -2.53
N THR A 49 -6.00 1.97 -2.18
CA THR A 49 -6.47 2.18 -0.82
C THR A 49 -7.53 1.14 -0.43
N ASN A 50 -7.70 0.90 0.86
CA ASN A 50 -8.83 0.17 1.42
C ASN A 50 -9.99 1.08 1.85
N GLY A 51 -9.85 2.41 1.72
CA GLY A 51 -10.90 3.40 1.97
C GLY A 51 -11.65 3.83 0.71
N VAL A 52 -12.87 4.35 0.89
CA VAL A 52 -13.66 4.96 -0.19
C VAL A 52 -13.06 6.32 -0.53
N ILE A 53 -12.82 6.58 -1.81
CA ILE A 53 -12.25 7.85 -2.26
C ILE A 53 -13.35 8.90 -2.37
N ASP A 54 -13.26 9.91 -1.51
CA ASP A 54 -14.12 11.07 -1.50
C ASP A 54 -13.62 12.18 -2.45
N LYS A 55 -14.43 13.24 -2.57
CA LYS A 55 -14.11 14.39 -3.39
C LYS A 55 -12.78 15.04 -3.00
N ALA A 56 -12.56 15.26 -1.70
CA ALA A 56 -11.38 15.98 -1.21
C ALA A 56 -10.08 15.21 -1.52
N ALA A 57 -10.08 13.90 -1.30
CA ALA A 57 -8.97 13.04 -1.69
C ALA A 57 -8.77 13.03 -3.21
N ALA A 58 -9.84 12.96 -4.00
CA ALA A 58 -9.77 12.95 -5.46
C ALA A 58 -9.16 14.25 -6.02
N GLU A 59 -9.48 15.41 -5.44
CA GLU A 59 -8.91 16.71 -5.83
C GLU A 59 -7.40 16.75 -5.61
N GLU A 60 -6.89 16.22 -4.50
CA GLU A 60 -5.46 16.17 -4.23
C GLU A 60 -4.75 15.12 -5.11
N ILE A 61 -5.32 13.91 -5.23
CA ILE A 61 -4.80 12.84 -6.10
C ILE A 61 -4.73 13.32 -7.55
N ASN A 62 -5.68 14.12 -8.01
CA ASN A 62 -5.73 14.63 -9.38
C ASN A 62 -4.57 15.56 -9.75
N LYS A 63 -3.85 16.13 -8.77
CA LYS A 63 -2.71 17.02 -8.98
C LYS A 63 -1.50 16.32 -9.58
N ILE A 64 -1.34 15.01 -9.37
CA ILE A 64 -0.24 14.24 -9.96
C ILE A 64 -0.73 13.37 -11.11
N PHE A 65 0.20 12.97 -11.96
CA PHE A 65 -0.04 11.91 -12.94
C PHE A 65 0.10 10.55 -12.29
N PHE A 66 -0.92 9.68 -12.47
CA PHE A 66 -0.88 8.26 -12.12
C PHE A 66 -1.51 7.44 -13.26
N GLU A 67 -1.17 6.18 -13.35
CA GLU A 67 -1.69 5.28 -14.39
C GLU A 67 -2.95 4.55 -13.92
N VAL A 68 -2.92 4.00 -12.71
CA VAL A 68 -4.00 3.17 -12.16
C VAL A 68 -4.34 3.62 -10.76
N ILE A 69 -5.62 3.65 -10.42
CA ILE A 69 -6.10 3.79 -9.04
C ILE A 69 -7.10 2.69 -8.72
N ILE A 70 -6.95 2.07 -7.55
CA ILE A 70 -7.78 0.97 -7.07
C ILE A 70 -8.32 1.32 -5.69
N ALA A 71 -9.64 1.29 -5.54
CA ALA A 71 -10.31 1.51 -4.26
C ALA A 71 -11.53 0.59 -4.13
N PRO A 72 -12.07 0.36 -2.93
CA PRO A 72 -13.31 -0.39 -2.76
C PRO A 72 -14.50 0.32 -3.38
N ASP A 73 -14.54 1.65 -3.33
CA ASP A 73 -15.57 2.48 -3.95
C ASP A 73 -15.08 3.93 -4.13
N TYR A 74 -15.86 4.74 -4.81
CA TYR A 74 -15.60 6.16 -5.09
C TYR A 74 -16.89 6.95 -4.97
N ASP A 75 -16.84 8.12 -4.35
CA ASP A 75 -17.95 9.08 -4.44
C ASP A 75 -18.16 9.54 -5.89
N VAL A 76 -19.38 9.95 -6.22
CA VAL A 76 -19.74 10.41 -7.58
C VAL A 76 -18.83 11.57 -8.03
N ASP A 77 -18.65 12.58 -7.17
CA ASP A 77 -17.78 13.73 -7.45
C ASP A 77 -16.32 13.28 -7.65
N ALA A 78 -15.86 12.29 -6.88
CA ALA A 78 -14.50 11.75 -7.02
C ALA A 78 -14.29 11.09 -8.38
N LEU A 79 -15.27 10.30 -8.83
CA LEU A 79 -15.22 9.67 -10.17
C LEU A 79 -15.19 10.73 -11.28
N GLU A 80 -15.97 11.80 -11.16
CA GLU A 80 -15.98 12.88 -12.15
C GLU A 80 -14.62 13.58 -12.23
N ILE A 81 -13.98 13.84 -11.08
CA ILE A 81 -12.66 14.49 -11.02
C ILE A 81 -11.57 13.57 -11.61
N LEU A 82 -11.51 12.33 -11.16
CA LEU A 82 -10.47 11.39 -11.58
C LEU A 82 -10.63 10.99 -13.06
N GLY A 83 -11.87 10.91 -13.55
CA GLY A 83 -12.21 10.53 -14.92
C GLY A 83 -11.91 11.60 -15.99
N GLN A 84 -11.54 12.82 -15.60
CA GLN A 84 -11.22 13.91 -16.55
C GLN A 84 -10.03 13.57 -17.48
N LYS A 85 -9.12 12.72 -17.04
CA LYS A 85 -7.95 12.33 -17.83
C LYS A 85 -8.15 10.94 -18.44
N LYS A 86 -8.30 10.89 -19.76
CA LYS A 86 -8.69 9.68 -20.53
C LYS A 86 -7.76 8.47 -20.39
N ASN A 87 -6.50 8.68 -20.03
CA ASN A 87 -5.49 7.60 -19.97
C ASN A 87 -5.39 6.96 -18.59
N ARG A 88 -6.21 7.38 -17.63
CA ARG A 88 -6.25 6.79 -16.29
C ARG A 88 -7.12 5.56 -16.25
N ILE A 89 -6.68 4.58 -15.49
CA ILE A 89 -7.45 3.36 -15.20
C ILE A 89 -7.98 3.45 -13.78
N ILE A 90 -9.30 3.54 -13.63
CA ILE A 90 -9.99 3.60 -12.34
C ILE A 90 -10.66 2.26 -12.12
N LEU A 91 -10.27 1.55 -11.06
CA LEU A 91 -10.75 0.19 -10.77
C LEU A 91 -11.45 0.16 -9.42
N VAL A 92 -12.64 -0.42 -9.40
CA VAL A 92 -13.32 -0.80 -8.15
C VAL A 92 -12.88 -2.19 -7.74
N ARG A 93 -12.34 -2.30 -6.53
CA ARG A 93 -11.89 -3.57 -5.97
C ARG A 93 -13.10 -4.43 -5.59
N LYS A 94 -13.18 -5.61 -6.15
CA LYS A 94 -14.18 -6.60 -5.76
C LYS A 94 -13.67 -7.47 -4.62
N GLU A 95 -14.54 -7.82 -3.70
CA GLU A 95 -14.23 -8.87 -2.74
C GLU A 95 -14.00 -10.19 -3.46
N ALA A 96 -12.82 -10.77 -3.28
CA ALA A 96 -12.47 -12.05 -3.84
C ALA A 96 -11.50 -12.79 -2.91
N LYS A 97 -11.76 -14.07 -2.70
CA LYS A 97 -10.79 -14.94 -2.02
C LYS A 97 -9.65 -15.24 -2.99
N LEU A 98 -8.51 -14.67 -2.73
CA LEU A 98 -7.31 -14.96 -3.51
C LEU A 98 -6.86 -16.41 -3.29
N PRO A 99 -6.34 -17.10 -4.33
CA PRO A 99 -5.81 -18.45 -4.19
C PRO A 99 -4.63 -18.45 -3.21
N LYS A 100 -4.51 -19.54 -2.43
CA LYS A 100 -3.42 -19.72 -1.45
C LYS A 100 -2.06 -20.01 -2.10
N LYS A 101 -2.05 -20.38 -3.38
CA LYS A 101 -0.83 -20.72 -4.12
C LYS A 101 -0.52 -19.66 -5.18
N GLN A 102 0.77 -19.47 -5.40
CA GLN A 102 1.30 -18.67 -6.51
C GLN A 102 1.93 -19.59 -7.54
N PHE A 103 1.80 -19.19 -8.82
CA PHE A 103 2.35 -19.90 -9.95
C PHE A 103 3.25 -18.95 -10.74
N ARG A 104 4.41 -19.42 -11.14
CA ARG A 104 5.31 -18.71 -12.04
C ARG A 104 5.75 -19.62 -13.16
N ALA A 105 5.52 -19.22 -14.41
CA ALA A 105 6.05 -19.92 -15.56
C ALA A 105 7.58 -19.82 -15.58
N LEU A 106 8.23 -20.92 -15.84
CA LEU A 106 9.69 -21.02 -15.93
C LEU A 106 10.06 -22.00 -17.04
N LEU A 107 10.65 -21.51 -18.13
CA LEU A 107 11.03 -22.31 -19.27
C LEU A 107 9.92 -23.27 -19.70
N ASN A 108 10.09 -24.58 -19.47
CA ASN A 108 9.16 -25.65 -19.78
C ASN A 108 8.40 -26.18 -18.56
N GLY A 109 8.38 -25.45 -17.47
CA GLY A 109 7.73 -25.83 -16.22
C GLY A 109 7.00 -24.69 -15.54
N VAL A 110 6.46 -24.99 -14.38
CA VAL A 110 5.76 -24.03 -13.50
C VAL A 110 6.29 -24.20 -12.09
N LEU A 111 6.75 -23.10 -11.50
CA LEU A 111 7.01 -23.04 -10.06
C LEU A 111 5.71 -22.80 -9.32
N VAL A 112 5.47 -23.60 -8.30
CA VAL A 112 4.31 -23.50 -7.41
C VAL A 112 4.82 -23.30 -5.99
N GLN A 113 4.32 -22.27 -5.30
CA GLN A 113 4.61 -22.04 -3.90
C GLN A 113 3.37 -21.57 -3.16
N ASP A 114 3.32 -21.77 -1.87
CA ASP A 114 2.31 -21.16 -1.03
C ASP A 114 2.60 -19.66 -0.91
N LYS A 115 1.52 -18.86 -0.87
CA LYS A 115 1.66 -17.43 -0.57
C LYS A 115 2.05 -17.29 0.89
N ASP A 116 2.94 -16.35 1.15
CA ASP A 116 3.17 -15.87 2.50
C ASP A 116 1.94 -15.06 2.95
N THR A 117 1.12 -15.68 3.79
CA THR A 117 -0.07 -15.08 4.40
C THR A 117 0.12 -14.82 5.89
N ASN A 118 1.33 -15.04 6.41
CA ASN A 118 1.63 -14.77 7.80
C ASN A 118 1.67 -13.27 8.06
N ILE A 119 1.01 -12.83 9.11
CA ILE A 119 1.05 -11.45 9.61
C ILE A 119 1.53 -11.55 11.05
N GLU A 120 2.77 -11.10 11.27
CA GLU A 120 3.39 -11.11 12.59
C GLU A 120 2.67 -10.14 13.53
N THR A 121 2.60 -10.54 14.78
CA THR A 121 2.05 -9.78 15.89
C THR A 121 3.13 -9.49 16.92
N VAL A 122 2.84 -8.66 17.92
CA VAL A 122 3.76 -8.40 19.04
C VAL A 122 4.23 -9.69 19.73
N ALA A 123 3.34 -10.71 19.80
CA ALA A 123 3.66 -12.00 20.43
C ALA A 123 4.70 -12.82 19.68
N ASP A 124 4.89 -12.56 18.39
CA ASP A 124 5.87 -13.25 17.55
C ASP A 124 7.27 -12.62 17.62
N LEU A 125 7.37 -11.40 18.21
CA LEU A 125 8.61 -10.65 18.27
C LEU A 125 9.43 -11.05 19.49
N LYS A 126 10.76 -11.17 19.31
CA LYS A 126 11.72 -11.42 20.36
C LYS A 126 12.90 -10.47 20.22
N THR A 127 13.14 -9.65 21.22
CA THR A 127 14.35 -8.82 21.27
C THR A 127 15.59 -9.71 21.42
N VAL A 128 16.53 -9.56 20.50
CA VAL A 128 17.82 -10.29 20.48
C VAL A 128 19.02 -9.35 20.54
N THR A 129 18.78 -8.04 20.63
CA THR A 129 19.78 -6.98 20.74
C THR A 129 19.83 -6.42 22.16
N ASP A 130 20.90 -5.70 22.50
CA ASP A 130 21.04 -5.06 23.83
C ASP A 130 20.00 -3.96 24.04
N LYS A 131 19.66 -3.22 22.97
CA LYS A 131 18.59 -2.22 23.02
C LYS A 131 17.23 -2.90 22.90
N ILE A 132 16.38 -2.69 23.89
CA ILE A 132 14.97 -3.10 23.86
C ILE A 132 14.19 -2.00 23.13
N PRO A 133 13.37 -2.33 22.12
CA PRO A 133 12.55 -1.36 21.43
C PRO A 133 11.44 -0.80 22.33
N THR A 134 11.06 0.44 22.09
CA THR A 134 9.87 1.03 22.73
C THR A 134 8.58 0.44 22.11
N PRO A 135 7.40 0.60 22.76
CA PRO A 135 6.13 0.18 22.16
C PRO A 135 5.89 0.78 20.77
N GLU A 136 6.22 2.05 20.59
CA GLU A 136 6.07 2.77 19.32
C GLU A 136 7.02 2.19 18.24
N GLU A 137 8.28 1.90 18.62
CA GLU A 137 9.22 1.24 17.71
C GLU A 137 8.73 -0.17 17.32
N VAL A 138 8.01 -0.88 18.20
CA VAL A 138 7.40 -2.18 17.89
C VAL A 138 6.26 -2.03 16.87
N GLU A 139 5.41 -1.04 17.03
CA GLU A 139 4.34 -0.74 16.07
C GLU A 139 4.92 -0.40 14.70
N ASP A 140 5.92 0.45 14.64
CA ASP A 140 6.65 0.79 13.40
C ASP A 140 7.28 -0.45 12.74
N MET A 141 7.88 -1.34 13.52
CA MET A 141 8.46 -2.58 12.99
C MET A 141 7.39 -3.51 12.39
N LEU A 142 6.24 -3.65 13.04
CA LEU A 142 5.13 -4.46 12.52
C LEU A 142 4.53 -3.86 11.25
N PHE A 143 4.42 -2.53 11.21
CA PHE A 143 3.99 -1.81 10.02
C PHE A 143 4.97 -2.01 8.86
N ALA A 144 6.28 -1.80 9.11
CA ALA A 144 7.34 -2.01 8.13
C ALA A 144 7.40 -3.45 7.63
N ASN A 145 7.15 -4.43 8.52
CA ASN A 145 7.18 -5.85 8.17
C ASN A 145 6.10 -6.21 7.13
N LYS A 146 4.89 -5.67 7.26
CA LYS A 146 3.83 -5.84 6.24
C LYS A 146 4.26 -5.29 4.87
N ILE A 147 4.97 -4.17 4.86
CA ILE A 147 5.43 -3.53 3.62
C ILE A 147 6.58 -4.32 2.99
N VAL A 148 7.62 -4.63 3.76
CA VAL A 148 8.83 -5.30 3.24
C VAL A 148 8.52 -6.70 2.73
N LYS A 149 7.62 -7.44 3.38
CA LYS A 149 7.12 -8.75 2.92
C LYS A 149 6.58 -8.70 1.48
N ASN A 150 5.93 -7.60 1.11
CA ASN A 150 5.33 -7.40 -0.20
C ASN A 150 6.28 -6.71 -1.19
N SER A 151 7.49 -6.35 -0.78
CA SER A 151 8.48 -5.68 -1.61
C SER A 151 9.43 -6.69 -2.27
N LYS A 152 9.93 -6.35 -3.46
CA LYS A 152 10.92 -7.17 -4.14
C LYS A 152 12.28 -7.04 -3.45
N SER A 153 12.90 -8.18 -3.15
CA SER A 153 14.25 -8.23 -2.57
C SER A 153 15.31 -7.60 -3.50
N ASN A 154 16.32 -6.94 -2.98
CA ASN A 154 16.49 -6.62 -1.57
C ASN A 154 15.76 -5.32 -1.26
N ALA A 155 15.07 -5.22 -0.14
CA ALA A 155 14.30 -4.05 0.23
C ALA A 155 14.64 -3.56 1.64
N ILE A 156 14.61 -2.25 1.83
CA ILE A 156 14.65 -1.57 3.12
C ILE A 156 13.43 -0.67 3.17
N VAL A 157 12.69 -0.74 4.28
CA VAL A 157 11.51 0.09 4.53
C VAL A 157 11.82 1.01 5.70
N PRO A 158 12.11 2.29 5.47
CA PRO A 158 12.14 3.28 6.54
C PRO A 158 10.72 3.58 7.01
N VAL A 159 10.51 3.62 8.29
CA VAL A 159 9.25 4.03 8.92
C VAL A 159 9.50 5.09 9.95
N SER A 160 8.56 6.01 10.08
CA SER A 160 8.53 7.01 11.13
C SER A 160 7.08 7.34 11.46
N TYR A 161 6.70 7.14 12.70
CA TYR A 161 5.35 7.47 13.17
C TYR A 161 5.10 8.99 13.20
N THR A 162 6.16 9.78 13.20
CA THR A 162 6.08 11.24 13.32
C THR A 162 6.16 11.98 11.99
N HIS A 163 6.48 11.32 10.87
CA HIS A 163 6.77 11.99 9.60
C HIS A 163 6.24 11.30 8.34
N LEU A 164 5.39 10.29 8.45
CA LEU A 164 4.74 9.68 7.29
C LEU A 164 3.26 9.49 7.52
#